data_c44373da29d9b3c4a123d2bb888c6ec2
#
_entry.id   c44373da29d9b3c4a123d2bb888c6ec2
#
_cell.length_a   1.000
_cell.length_b   1.000
_cell.length_c   1.000
_cell.angle_alpha   90.00
_cell.angle_beta   90.00
_cell.angle_gamma   90.00
#
_symmetry.space_group_name_H-M   'P 1'
#
loop_
_entity.id
_entity.type
_entity.pdbx_description
1 polymer ?
#
loop_
_entity_poly.entity_id
_entity_poly.type
_entity_poly.pdbx_seq_one_letter_code
_entity_poly.pdbx_strand_id
1 'polypeptide(L)'
;MLADLAREQIDQYVCLGDVVEFGPQPRECLARILALKGICIMGNTDERMAVPHREHLHVTEPGPEIEMELWCYDQLTQEDRAAIHTFRATAEIDLGNELRLLAYHGSPRSNVERIVSMTSYHDLDAMFANANHNARVLVGGHTHQQFIRQYNRALLINPGSVGLPFERLGEGLDHRPAWAAYAVVNVQDGRVSVDLRRTPIELVKLRDSVMHSGMPDPKWWLQDWELRLHSRE
;
A
#
# COMPACT_ATOMS: atom_id res chain seq x y z
N MET A 1 5.05 -8.87 -9.26
CA MET A 1 3.66 -8.40 -9.42
C MET A 1 3.37 -7.87 -10.82
N LEU A 2 3.89 -6.70 -11.29
CA LEU A 2 3.51 -6.15 -12.61
C LEU A 2 3.76 -7.14 -13.77
N ALA A 3 4.83 -7.93 -13.72
CA ALA A 3 5.09 -8.96 -14.71
C ALA A 3 4.06 -10.11 -14.70
N ASP A 4 3.44 -10.38 -13.55
CA ASP A 4 2.36 -11.39 -13.48
C ASP A 4 1.08 -10.81 -14.07
N LEU A 5 0.73 -9.57 -13.70
CA LEU A 5 -0.46 -8.88 -14.22
C LEU A 5 -0.38 -8.62 -15.73
N ALA A 6 0.82 -8.44 -16.29
CA ALA A 6 1.01 -8.28 -17.73
C ALA A 6 0.60 -9.51 -18.57
N ARG A 7 0.38 -10.66 -17.92
CA ARG A 7 -0.08 -11.91 -18.56
C ARG A 7 -1.60 -12.08 -18.51
N GLU A 8 -2.29 -11.13 -17.86
CA GLU A 8 -3.72 -11.17 -17.65
C GLU A 8 -4.38 -9.95 -18.30
N GLN A 9 -5.64 -10.07 -18.60
CA GLN A 9 -6.45 -8.94 -19.05
C GLN A 9 -6.94 -8.20 -17.80
N ILE A 10 -6.36 -7.04 -17.51
CA ILE A 10 -6.71 -6.17 -16.39
C ILE A 10 -7.41 -4.93 -16.95
N ASP A 11 -8.68 -4.75 -16.60
CA ASP A 11 -9.48 -3.61 -17.05
C ASP A 11 -9.14 -2.32 -16.28
N GLN A 12 -8.83 -2.44 -14.97
CA GLN A 12 -8.59 -1.29 -14.10
C GLN A 12 -7.54 -1.60 -13.03
N TYR A 13 -6.58 -0.71 -12.86
CA TYR A 13 -5.64 -0.72 -11.73
C TYR A 13 -6.10 0.23 -10.64
N VAL A 14 -5.93 -0.18 -9.37
CA VAL A 14 -6.18 0.63 -8.19
C VAL A 14 -4.97 0.54 -7.28
N CYS A 15 -4.29 1.66 -7.08
CA CYS A 15 -3.25 1.82 -6.08
C CYS A 15 -3.88 2.40 -4.80
N LEU A 16 -3.66 1.76 -3.67
CA LEU A 16 -4.26 2.13 -2.39
C LEU A 16 -3.40 3.10 -1.57
N GLY A 17 -2.38 3.71 -2.19
CA GLY A 17 -1.52 4.72 -1.56
C GLY A 17 -0.23 4.17 -0.97
N ASP A 18 0.48 5.06 -0.27
CA ASP A 18 1.81 4.84 0.31
C ASP A 18 2.85 4.42 -0.74
N VAL A 19 2.97 5.24 -1.81
CA VAL A 19 3.77 4.92 -3.00
C VAL A 19 5.23 5.33 -2.85
N VAL A 20 5.50 6.46 -2.17
CA VAL A 20 6.77 7.19 -2.32
C VAL A 20 7.63 7.25 -1.05
N GLU A 21 7.27 6.54 0.00
CA GLU A 21 8.02 6.55 1.26
C GLU A 21 8.57 5.17 1.61
N PHE A 22 9.64 5.14 2.41
CA PHE A 22 10.27 3.93 2.96
C PHE A 22 10.85 2.95 1.94
N GLY A 23 11.08 3.36 0.69
CA GLY A 23 11.66 2.50 -0.33
C GLY A 23 12.89 3.09 -1.01
N PRO A 24 13.75 2.26 -1.63
CA PRO A 24 14.99 2.71 -2.26
C PRO A 24 14.79 3.46 -3.59
N GLN A 25 13.58 3.49 -4.14
CA GLN A 25 13.28 4.00 -5.48
C GLN A 25 11.95 4.78 -5.52
N PRO A 26 11.78 5.88 -4.73
CA PRO A 26 10.49 6.58 -4.61
C PRO A 26 9.98 7.12 -5.95
N ARG A 27 10.82 7.78 -6.75
CA ARG A 27 10.41 8.36 -8.04
C ARG A 27 10.07 7.31 -9.09
N GLU A 28 10.86 6.24 -9.15
CA GLU A 28 10.62 5.14 -10.09
C GLU A 28 9.30 4.41 -9.75
N CYS A 29 9.00 4.25 -8.47
CA CYS A 29 7.72 3.70 -8.02
C CYS A 29 6.57 4.59 -8.45
N LEU A 30 6.65 5.90 -8.19
CA LEU A 30 5.64 6.87 -8.61
C LEU A 30 5.44 6.84 -10.13
N ALA A 31 6.52 6.93 -10.90
CA ALA A 31 6.47 6.90 -12.36
C ALA A 31 5.80 5.62 -12.90
N ARG A 32 6.09 4.46 -12.30
CA ARG A 32 5.48 3.18 -12.68
C ARG A 32 3.99 3.13 -12.38
N ILE A 33 3.57 3.62 -11.20
CA ILE A 33 2.15 3.66 -10.82
C ILE A 33 1.38 4.60 -11.72
N LEU A 34 1.90 5.79 -11.99
CA LEU A 34 1.27 6.75 -12.91
C LEU A 34 1.16 6.20 -14.35
N ALA A 35 2.16 5.46 -14.81
CA ALA A 35 2.15 4.83 -16.12
C ALA A 35 1.05 3.76 -16.30
N LEU A 36 0.53 3.17 -15.22
CA LEU A 36 -0.61 2.25 -15.27
C LEU A 36 -1.94 2.96 -15.59
N LYS A 37 -2.00 4.29 -15.49
CA LYS A 37 -3.20 5.11 -15.73
C LYS A 37 -4.41 4.63 -14.89
N GLY A 38 -4.12 4.04 -13.73
CA GLY A 38 -5.11 3.56 -12.78
C GLY A 38 -5.63 4.65 -11.85
N ILE A 39 -6.47 4.25 -10.91
CA ILE A 39 -6.92 5.09 -9.81
C ILE A 39 -5.87 5.02 -8.71
N CYS A 40 -5.44 6.19 -8.20
CA CYS A 40 -4.55 6.28 -7.05
C CYS A 40 -5.30 6.89 -5.86
N ILE A 41 -5.24 6.21 -4.73
CA ILE A 41 -5.77 6.65 -3.45
C ILE A 41 -4.63 7.29 -2.66
N MET A 42 -4.93 8.37 -1.94
CA MET A 42 -3.98 9.11 -1.10
C MET A 42 -3.68 8.31 0.17
N GLY A 43 -2.46 7.79 0.29
CA GLY A 43 -1.95 7.24 1.54
C GLY A 43 -1.53 8.34 2.52
N ASN A 44 -1.34 7.99 3.78
CA ASN A 44 -0.87 8.96 4.78
C ASN A 44 0.58 9.39 4.53
N THR A 45 1.39 8.53 3.96
CA THR A 45 2.77 8.87 3.58
C THR A 45 2.79 9.74 2.33
N ASP A 46 1.97 9.44 1.32
CA ASP A 46 1.84 10.26 0.12
C ASP A 46 1.39 11.68 0.46
N GLU A 47 0.44 11.84 1.40
CA GLU A 47 -0.06 13.14 1.85
C GLU A 47 1.06 13.99 2.44
N ARG A 48 1.94 13.40 3.28
CA ARG A 48 3.11 14.08 3.82
C ARG A 48 4.12 14.45 2.73
N MET A 49 4.35 13.58 1.78
CA MET A 49 5.31 13.81 0.67
C MET A 49 4.80 14.84 -0.36
N ALA A 50 3.49 15.04 -0.45
CA ALA A 50 2.89 16.02 -1.35
C ALA A 50 3.07 17.48 -0.89
N VAL A 51 3.30 17.73 0.41
CA VAL A 51 3.47 19.08 0.96
C VAL A 51 4.74 19.73 0.41
N PRO A 52 4.68 21.00 -0.07
CA PRO A 52 5.82 21.66 -0.73
C PRO A 52 6.98 22.04 0.20
N HIS A 53 6.80 21.99 1.51
CA HIS A 53 7.78 22.42 2.50
C HIS A 53 8.22 21.27 3.39
N ARG A 54 9.54 21.10 3.51
CA ARG A 54 10.16 20.06 4.34
C ARG A 54 9.95 20.28 5.85
N GLU A 55 9.60 21.52 6.25
CA GLU A 55 9.51 21.93 7.66
C GLU A 55 8.47 21.16 8.48
N HIS A 56 7.46 20.56 7.82
CA HIS A 56 6.46 19.73 8.50
C HIS A 56 7.02 18.39 8.99
N LEU A 57 8.24 17.99 8.53
CA LEU A 57 8.94 16.77 8.94
C LEU A 57 9.95 17.03 10.09
N HIS A 58 9.87 18.20 10.75
CA HIS A 58 10.82 18.57 11.80
C HIS A 58 10.76 17.62 13.00
N VAL A 59 11.90 16.98 13.27
CA VAL A 59 12.20 16.26 14.51
C VAL A 59 13.55 16.74 15.01
N THR A 60 13.65 17.01 16.31
CA THR A 60 14.88 17.53 16.94
C THR A 60 16.04 16.52 16.95
N GLU A 61 15.72 15.22 16.95
CA GLU A 61 16.68 14.12 16.86
C GLU A 61 16.09 13.04 15.93
N PRO A 62 16.41 13.07 14.63
CA PRO A 62 15.87 12.12 13.69
C PRO A 62 16.48 10.74 13.92
N GLY A 63 15.62 9.74 14.18
CA GLY A 63 16.00 8.33 14.07
C GLY A 63 16.02 7.87 12.61
N PRO A 64 16.46 6.62 12.33
CA PRO A 64 16.60 6.10 10.97
C PRO A 64 15.34 6.21 10.12
N GLU A 65 14.15 6.08 10.73
CA GLU A 65 12.86 6.23 10.05
C GLU A 65 12.66 7.64 9.52
N ILE A 66 12.94 8.66 10.33
CA ILE A 66 12.81 10.07 9.93
C ILE A 66 13.85 10.45 8.90
N GLU A 67 15.09 9.96 9.03
CA GLU A 67 16.13 10.18 8.03
C GLU A 67 15.71 9.60 6.67
N MET A 68 15.10 8.42 6.67
CA MET A 68 14.56 7.79 5.48
C MET A 68 13.41 8.61 4.87
N GLU A 69 12.49 9.09 5.69
CA GLU A 69 11.38 9.93 5.27
C GLU A 69 11.90 11.22 4.61
N LEU A 70 12.85 11.90 5.25
CA LEU A 70 13.49 13.10 4.71
C LEU A 70 14.22 12.82 3.39
N TRP A 71 14.93 11.71 3.32
CA TRP A 71 15.62 11.31 2.10
C TRP A 71 14.63 11.04 0.95
N CYS A 72 13.56 10.29 1.19
CA CYS A 72 12.51 10.06 0.19
C CYS A 72 11.90 11.38 -0.28
N TYR A 73 11.63 12.31 0.65
CA TYR A 73 11.12 13.63 0.33
C TYR A 73 12.08 14.40 -0.61
N ASP A 74 13.38 14.39 -0.32
CA ASP A 74 14.39 15.09 -1.12
C ASP A 74 14.59 14.49 -2.52
N GLN A 75 14.19 13.22 -2.73
CA GLN A 75 14.21 12.60 -4.07
C GLN A 75 13.09 13.13 -5.00
N LEU A 76 11.98 13.63 -4.45
CA LEU A 76 10.83 14.04 -5.25
C LEU A 76 10.98 15.43 -5.81
N THR A 77 10.63 15.64 -7.08
CA THR A 77 10.54 16.95 -7.70
C THR A 77 9.21 17.64 -7.39
N GLN A 78 9.09 18.90 -7.79
CA GLN A 78 7.82 19.62 -7.68
C GLN A 78 6.72 18.98 -8.55
N GLU A 79 7.08 18.47 -9.72
CA GLU A 79 6.17 17.77 -10.62
C GLU A 79 5.71 16.44 -10.00
N ASP A 80 6.61 15.71 -9.34
CA ASP A 80 6.26 14.47 -8.62
C ASP A 80 5.24 14.76 -7.52
N ARG A 81 5.43 15.82 -6.71
CA ARG A 81 4.49 16.25 -5.68
C ARG A 81 3.16 16.70 -6.27
N ALA A 82 3.18 17.45 -7.37
CA ALA A 82 1.95 17.84 -8.05
C ALA A 82 1.16 16.63 -8.56
N ALA A 83 1.85 15.58 -9.03
CA ALA A 83 1.19 14.34 -9.43
C ALA A 83 0.56 13.62 -8.22
N ILE A 84 1.26 13.55 -7.07
CA ILE A 84 0.72 12.96 -5.84
C ILE A 84 -0.53 13.70 -5.37
N HIS A 85 -0.58 15.03 -5.49
CA HIS A 85 -1.76 15.83 -5.15
C HIS A 85 -3.02 15.47 -5.95
N THR A 86 -2.89 14.74 -7.07
CA THR A 86 -4.04 14.24 -7.84
C THR A 86 -4.66 12.97 -7.25
N PHE A 87 -4.03 12.35 -6.27
CA PHE A 87 -4.53 11.14 -5.61
C PHE A 87 -5.82 11.46 -4.86
N ARG A 88 -6.72 10.50 -4.81
CA ARG A 88 -8.07 10.67 -4.26
C ARG A 88 -8.13 10.17 -2.81
N ALA A 89 -8.89 10.82 -1.95
CA ALA A 89 -9.14 10.30 -0.59
C ALA A 89 -9.85 8.94 -0.65
N THR A 90 -10.85 8.81 -1.53
CA THR A 90 -11.57 7.56 -1.82
C THR A 90 -11.96 7.51 -3.28
N ALA A 91 -12.31 6.33 -3.78
CA ALA A 91 -12.87 6.17 -5.12
C ALA A 91 -13.95 5.07 -5.14
N GLU A 92 -15.10 5.38 -5.73
CA GLU A 92 -16.09 4.39 -6.10
C GLU A 92 -15.85 3.92 -7.54
N ILE A 93 -15.87 2.62 -7.75
CA ILE A 93 -15.63 1.98 -9.05
C ILE A 93 -16.86 1.15 -9.38
N ASP A 94 -17.41 1.40 -10.54
CA ASP A 94 -18.51 0.60 -11.08
C ASP A 94 -17.94 -0.72 -11.64
N LEU A 95 -18.39 -1.81 -11.09
CA LEU A 95 -18.00 -3.17 -11.50
C LEU A 95 -19.02 -3.80 -12.47
N GLY A 96 -20.03 -3.05 -12.90
CA GLY A 96 -21.15 -3.56 -13.68
C GLY A 96 -22.19 -4.29 -12.81
N ASN A 97 -23.39 -4.57 -13.40
CA ASN A 97 -24.48 -5.27 -12.72
C ASN A 97 -24.87 -4.69 -11.35
N GLU A 98 -24.86 -3.36 -11.21
CA GLU A 98 -25.12 -2.62 -9.97
C GLU A 98 -24.10 -2.92 -8.83
N LEU A 99 -23.01 -3.62 -9.14
CA LEU A 99 -21.94 -3.87 -8.18
C LEU A 99 -20.97 -2.70 -8.14
N ARG A 100 -20.56 -2.28 -6.95
CA ARG A 100 -19.58 -1.21 -6.73
C ARG A 100 -18.48 -1.66 -5.80
N LEU A 101 -17.28 -1.14 -6.07
CA LEU A 101 -16.13 -1.23 -5.20
C LEU A 101 -15.84 0.16 -4.64
N LEU A 102 -15.65 0.25 -3.33
CA LEU A 102 -15.14 1.44 -2.65
C LEU A 102 -13.67 1.20 -2.26
N ALA A 103 -12.78 2.02 -2.82
CA ALA A 103 -11.35 2.03 -2.50
C ALA A 103 -11.03 3.20 -1.56
N TYR A 104 -10.19 2.96 -0.57
CA TYR A 104 -9.69 3.93 0.41
C TYR A 104 -8.29 3.49 0.89
N HIS A 105 -7.58 4.32 1.66
CA HIS A 105 -6.29 3.93 2.25
C HIS A 105 -6.48 3.26 3.61
N GLY A 106 -6.66 4.01 4.69
CA GLY A 106 -6.88 3.49 6.04
C GLY A 106 -8.36 3.13 6.28
N SER A 107 -9.25 4.13 6.14
CA SER A 107 -10.70 3.99 6.13
C SER A 107 -11.31 5.03 5.17
N PRO A 108 -12.62 4.99 4.87
CA PRO A 108 -13.25 6.01 4.02
C PRO A 108 -13.17 7.44 4.58
N ARG A 109 -12.99 7.61 5.88
CA ARG A 109 -12.93 8.92 6.55
C ARG A 109 -11.51 9.35 6.95
N SER A 110 -10.53 8.43 6.92
CA SER A 110 -9.19 8.73 7.42
C SER A 110 -8.15 7.78 6.81
N ASN A 111 -7.05 8.35 6.32
CA ASN A 111 -5.93 7.58 5.77
C ASN A 111 -4.98 7.00 6.84
N VAL A 112 -5.19 7.30 8.13
CA VAL A 112 -4.39 6.78 9.25
C VAL A 112 -5.13 5.75 10.12
N GLU A 113 -6.41 5.52 9.90
CA GLU A 113 -7.17 4.50 10.64
C GLU A 113 -6.76 3.10 10.20
N ARG A 114 -6.63 2.20 11.18
CA ARG A 114 -6.14 0.84 10.95
C ARG A 114 -7.29 -0.17 10.93
N ILE A 115 -7.56 -0.76 9.78
CA ILE A 115 -8.49 -1.87 9.63
C ILE A 115 -7.67 -3.17 9.45
N VAL A 116 -7.83 -4.09 10.39
CA VAL A 116 -7.21 -5.42 10.37
C VAL A 116 -8.28 -6.52 10.38
N SER A 117 -7.88 -7.76 10.16
CA SER A 117 -8.82 -8.89 10.13
C SER A 117 -9.68 -9.05 11.40
N MET A 118 -9.18 -8.57 12.55
CA MET A 118 -9.83 -8.66 13.86
C MET A 118 -10.52 -7.36 14.31
N THR A 119 -10.53 -6.30 13.48
CA THR A 119 -11.24 -5.05 13.82
C THR A 119 -12.71 -5.34 14.11
N SER A 120 -13.22 -4.85 15.25
CA SER A 120 -14.58 -5.14 15.71
C SER A 120 -15.63 -4.57 14.74
N TYR A 121 -16.84 -5.16 14.73
CA TYR A 121 -17.95 -4.59 13.95
C TYR A 121 -18.31 -3.18 14.42
N HIS A 122 -18.25 -2.93 15.72
CA HIS A 122 -18.51 -1.61 16.30
C HIS A 122 -17.55 -0.55 15.74
N ASP A 123 -16.25 -0.85 15.67
CA ASP A 123 -15.25 0.06 15.13
C ASP A 123 -15.43 0.25 13.62
N LEU A 124 -15.70 -0.84 12.88
CA LEU A 124 -16.00 -0.76 11.46
C LEU A 124 -17.23 0.10 11.18
N ASP A 125 -18.31 -0.06 11.94
CA ASP A 125 -19.54 0.74 11.82
C ASP A 125 -19.22 2.24 12.01
N ALA A 126 -18.35 2.58 12.98
CA ALA A 126 -17.90 3.96 13.20
C ALA A 126 -17.03 4.50 12.07
N MET A 127 -16.12 3.68 11.50
CA MET A 127 -15.23 4.06 10.40
C MET A 127 -15.99 4.26 9.09
N PHE A 128 -17.07 3.51 8.88
CA PHE A 128 -17.89 3.55 7.67
C PHE A 128 -19.17 4.39 7.80
N ALA A 129 -19.48 4.96 8.97
CA ALA A 129 -20.76 5.62 9.27
C ALA A 129 -21.15 6.72 8.26
N ASN A 130 -20.17 7.49 7.75
CA ASN A 130 -20.39 8.58 6.81
C ASN A 130 -20.04 8.21 5.36
N ALA A 131 -19.66 6.98 5.10
CA ALA A 131 -19.41 6.48 3.76
C ALA A 131 -20.76 6.19 3.10
N ASN A 132 -21.28 7.15 2.35
CA ASN A 132 -22.52 6.96 1.59
C ASN A 132 -22.26 6.06 0.38
N HIS A 133 -22.18 4.76 0.64
CA HIS A 133 -21.87 3.79 -0.40
C HIS A 133 -22.81 2.59 -0.37
N ASN A 134 -23.12 2.06 -1.54
CA ASN A 134 -23.76 0.76 -1.75
C ASN A 134 -22.74 -0.30 -2.22
N ALA A 135 -21.45 -0.12 -1.88
CA ALA A 135 -20.39 -0.98 -2.34
C ALA A 135 -20.52 -2.40 -1.77
N ARG A 136 -20.32 -3.39 -2.62
CA ARG A 136 -20.24 -4.81 -2.25
C ARG A 136 -18.82 -5.28 -2.03
N VAL A 137 -17.86 -4.46 -2.45
CA VAL A 137 -16.43 -4.70 -2.26
C VAL A 137 -15.82 -3.44 -1.62
N LEU A 138 -15.18 -3.59 -0.49
CA LEU A 138 -14.53 -2.55 0.29
C LEU A 138 -13.04 -2.87 0.32
N VAL A 139 -12.20 -2.01 -0.25
CA VAL A 139 -10.77 -2.30 -0.38
C VAL A 139 -9.94 -1.20 0.28
N GLY A 140 -9.18 -1.57 1.30
CA GLY A 140 -8.28 -0.68 2.03
C GLY A 140 -6.84 -1.19 2.05
N GLY A 141 -5.89 -0.31 2.35
CA GLY A 141 -4.47 -0.58 2.47
C GLY A 141 -3.93 -0.37 3.90
N HIS A 142 -2.91 0.50 4.02
CA HIS A 142 -2.32 1.05 5.25
C HIS A 142 -1.66 0.04 6.20
N THR A 143 -2.33 -1.05 6.56
CA THR A 143 -1.81 -2.00 7.55
C THR A 143 -0.85 -3.04 6.98
N HIS A 144 -0.71 -3.11 5.66
CA HIS A 144 0.13 -4.06 4.92
C HIS A 144 -0.19 -5.55 5.17
N GLN A 145 -1.26 -5.84 5.91
CA GLN A 145 -1.68 -7.20 6.27
C GLN A 145 -2.76 -7.70 5.32
N GLN A 146 -2.42 -8.71 4.56
CA GLN A 146 -3.34 -9.29 3.57
C GLN A 146 -4.47 -10.05 4.26
N PHE A 147 -5.72 -9.65 4.01
CA PHE A 147 -6.90 -10.38 4.48
C PHE A 147 -8.13 -10.15 3.60
N ILE A 148 -9.10 -11.04 3.74
CA ILE A 148 -10.48 -10.91 3.24
C ILE A 148 -11.44 -11.37 4.32
N ARG A 149 -12.51 -10.62 4.55
CA ARG A 149 -13.58 -11.00 5.48
C ARG A 149 -14.92 -10.42 5.05
N GLN A 150 -15.99 -11.04 5.54
CA GLN A 150 -17.34 -10.48 5.41
C GLN A 150 -17.52 -9.32 6.39
N TYR A 151 -18.07 -8.20 5.89
CA TYR A 151 -18.58 -7.12 6.72
C TYR A 151 -19.94 -6.67 6.16
N ASN A 152 -21.00 -6.86 6.96
CA ASN A 152 -22.37 -6.67 6.51
C ASN A 152 -22.65 -7.46 5.21
N ARG A 153 -23.02 -6.76 4.13
CA ARG A 153 -23.27 -7.37 2.81
C ARG A 153 -22.10 -7.23 1.84
N ALA A 154 -20.96 -6.75 2.31
CA ALA A 154 -19.78 -6.50 1.50
C ALA A 154 -18.62 -7.43 1.85
N LEU A 155 -17.70 -7.61 0.91
CA LEU A 155 -16.38 -8.17 1.14
C LEU A 155 -15.44 -7.03 1.52
N LEU A 156 -14.84 -7.12 2.70
CA LEU A 156 -13.81 -6.22 3.19
C LEU A 156 -12.44 -6.86 2.94
N ILE A 157 -11.59 -6.14 2.20
CA ILE A 157 -10.34 -6.67 1.66
C ILE A 157 -9.20 -5.72 2.00
N ASN A 158 -8.08 -6.29 2.43
CA ASN A 158 -6.78 -5.63 2.33
C ASN A 158 -5.88 -6.52 1.47
N PRO A 159 -5.36 -6.02 0.35
CA PRO A 159 -4.51 -6.81 -0.55
C PRO A 159 -3.11 -7.06 -0.01
N GLY A 160 -2.74 -6.48 1.13
CA GLY A 160 -1.37 -6.46 1.64
C GLY A 160 -0.54 -5.33 1.01
N SER A 161 0.77 -5.50 0.99
CA SER A 161 1.70 -4.52 0.45
C SER A 161 2.59 -5.12 -0.64
N VAL A 162 2.81 -4.36 -1.70
CA VAL A 162 3.70 -4.74 -2.81
C VAL A 162 5.17 -4.53 -2.43
N GLY A 163 5.48 -3.40 -1.79
CA GLY A 163 6.86 -2.98 -1.52
C GLY A 163 7.31 -3.18 -0.08
N LEU A 164 6.37 -3.19 0.86
CA LEU A 164 6.67 -3.27 2.30
C LEU A 164 5.70 -4.24 3.01
N PRO A 165 5.70 -5.53 2.64
CA PRO A 165 4.85 -6.51 3.29
C PRO A 165 5.22 -6.67 4.76
N PHE A 166 4.25 -7.03 5.59
CA PHE A 166 4.41 -7.12 7.02
C PHE A 166 3.75 -8.38 7.58
N GLU A 167 4.47 -9.12 8.37
CA GLU A 167 3.99 -10.25 9.16
C GLU A 167 4.46 -10.13 10.61
N ARG A 168 3.57 -10.47 11.54
CA ARG A 168 3.93 -10.61 12.95
C ARG A 168 4.16 -12.08 13.27
N LEU A 169 5.39 -12.42 13.63
CA LEU A 169 5.79 -13.77 14.02
C LEU A 169 5.86 -13.85 15.56
N GLY A 170 4.77 -14.30 16.21
CA GLY A 170 4.73 -14.43 17.67
C GLY A 170 4.70 -13.11 18.43
N GLU A 171 5.15 -13.13 19.70
CA GLU A 171 5.18 -11.95 20.54
C GLU A 171 6.36 -11.04 20.17
N GLY A 172 6.08 -9.95 19.43
CA GLY A 172 6.99 -8.82 19.23
C GLY A 172 8.04 -8.97 18.12
N LEU A 173 7.97 -10.01 17.29
CA LEU A 173 8.83 -10.15 16.12
C LEU A 173 8.05 -9.72 14.85
N ASP A 174 8.32 -8.52 14.43
CA ASP A 174 7.86 -8.02 13.14
C ASP A 174 8.84 -8.50 12.05
N HIS A 175 8.29 -8.98 10.95
CA HIS A 175 9.05 -9.57 9.87
C HIS A 175 8.54 -9.08 8.51
N ARG A 176 9.47 -8.81 7.59
CA ARG A 176 9.16 -8.48 6.19
C ARG A 176 9.31 -9.73 5.33
N PRO A 177 8.20 -10.38 4.96
CA PRO A 177 8.27 -11.58 4.13
C PRO A 177 8.72 -11.25 2.71
N ALA A 178 9.47 -12.16 2.08
CA ALA A 178 10.02 -11.96 0.75
C ALA A 178 8.99 -12.16 -0.37
N TRP A 179 7.86 -11.48 -0.30
CA TRP A 179 6.85 -11.45 -1.37
C TRP A 179 6.16 -10.08 -1.47
N ALA A 180 5.75 -9.74 -2.68
CA ALA A 180 4.82 -8.65 -2.95
C ALA A 180 3.38 -9.18 -2.87
N ALA A 181 2.53 -8.57 -2.05
CA ALA A 181 1.13 -8.96 -1.89
C ALA A 181 0.21 -8.01 -2.65
N TYR A 182 -0.80 -8.56 -3.34
CA TYR A 182 -1.80 -7.82 -4.09
C TYR A 182 -3.09 -8.63 -4.23
N ALA A 183 -4.15 -8.03 -4.75
CA ALA A 183 -5.41 -8.71 -5.02
C ALA A 183 -5.86 -8.49 -6.46
N VAL A 184 -6.57 -9.48 -7.00
CA VAL A 184 -7.35 -9.36 -8.23
C VAL A 184 -8.82 -9.55 -7.86
N VAL A 185 -9.65 -8.56 -8.20
CA VAL A 185 -11.11 -8.64 -8.07
C VAL A 185 -11.66 -8.89 -9.45
N ASN A 186 -12.38 -9.99 -9.63
CA ASN A 186 -13.01 -10.36 -10.88
C ASN A 186 -14.52 -10.40 -10.71
N VAL A 187 -15.23 -9.84 -11.69
CA VAL A 187 -16.68 -9.87 -11.75
C VAL A 187 -17.14 -10.55 -13.03
N GLN A 188 -17.84 -11.65 -12.87
CA GLN A 188 -18.42 -12.41 -13.98
C GLN A 188 -19.87 -12.76 -13.66
N ASP A 189 -20.80 -12.44 -14.57
CA ASP A 189 -22.24 -12.74 -14.43
C ASP A 189 -22.84 -12.26 -13.08
N GLY A 190 -22.42 -11.07 -12.62
CA GLY A 190 -22.87 -10.48 -11.36
C GLY A 190 -22.29 -11.14 -10.11
N ARG A 191 -21.31 -12.04 -10.26
CA ARG A 191 -20.60 -12.69 -9.15
C ARG A 191 -19.23 -12.05 -8.98
N VAL A 192 -18.90 -11.73 -7.73
CA VAL A 192 -17.57 -11.23 -7.35
C VAL A 192 -16.71 -12.38 -6.87
N SER A 193 -15.52 -12.50 -7.43
CA SER A 193 -14.45 -13.34 -6.87
C SER A 193 -13.22 -12.48 -6.55
N VAL A 194 -12.49 -12.86 -5.51
CA VAL A 194 -11.29 -12.16 -5.05
C VAL A 194 -10.16 -13.16 -4.91
N ASP A 195 -9.06 -12.87 -5.56
CA ASP A 195 -7.85 -13.67 -5.53
C ASP A 195 -6.74 -12.86 -4.82
N LEU A 196 -6.41 -13.26 -3.59
CA LEU A 196 -5.29 -12.69 -2.84
C LEU A 196 -4.00 -13.37 -3.28
N ARG A 197 -3.09 -12.61 -3.89
CA ARG A 197 -1.88 -13.13 -4.51
C ARG A 197 -0.62 -12.65 -3.82
N ARG A 198 0.44 -13.47 -3.96
CA ARG A 198 1.78 -13.20 -3.47
C ARG A 198 2.80 -13.59 -4.52
N THR A 199 3.66 -12.66 -4.90
CA THR A 199 4.76 -12.89 -5.85
C THR A 199 6.08 -12.79 -5.11
N PRO A 200 7.00 -13.76 -5.23
CA PRO A 200 8.31 -13.71 -4.59
C PRO A 200 9.09 -12.45 -4.94
N ILE A 201 9.74 -11.86 -3.94
CA ILE A 201 10.74 -10.78 -4.10
C ILE A 201 12.12 -11.42 -4.15
N GLU A 202 12.90 -11.09 -5.17
CA GLU A 202 14.29 -11.50 -5.28
C GLU A 202 15.17 -10.68 -4.32
N LEU A 203 15.42 -11.23 -3.12
CA LEU A 203 16.14 -10.52 -2.05
C LEU A 203 17.52 -10.02 -2.47
N VAL A 204 18.24 -10.74 -3.33
CA VAL A 204 19.54 -10.31 -3.84
C VAL A 204 19.40 -9.01 -4.64
N LYS A 205 18.43 -8.92 -5.55
CA LYS A 205 18.17 -7.71 -6.33
C LYS A 205 17.65 -6.56 -5.46
N LEU A 206 16.83 -6.87 -4.46
CA LEU A 206 16.35 -5.87 -3.48
C LEU A 206 17.54 -5.29 -2.71
N ARG A 207 18.42 -6.13 -2.18
CA ARG A 207 19.63 -5.71 -1.47
C ARG A 207 20.51 -4.84 -2.35
N ASP A 208 20.78 -5.27 -3.59
CA ASP A 208 21.59 -4.50 -4.54
C ASP A 208 20.97 -3.12 -4.81
N SER A 209 19.66 -3.06 -5.00
CA SER A 209 18.92 -1.81 -5.19
C SER A 209 19.04 -0.89 -3.97
N VAL A 210 18.88 -1.41 -2.76
CA VAL A 210 19.00 -0.67 -1.50
C VAL A 210 20.41 -0.13 -1.33
N MET A 211 21.43 -0.97 -1.52
CA MET A 211 22.85 -0.59 -1.33
C MET A 211 23.32 0.48 -2.33
N HIS A 212 22.71 0.59 -3.50
CA HIS A 212 23.07 1.56 -4.55
C HIS A 212 22.12 2.76 -4.65
N SER A 213 21.06 2.82 -3.83
CA SER A 213 20.06 3.90 -3.88
C SER A 213 20.56 5.24 -3.34
N GLY A 214 21.56 5.22 -2.46
CA GLY A 214 21.99 6.40 -1.70
C GLY A 214 21.10 6.73 -0.50
N MET A 215 20.16 5.84 -0.14
CA MET A 215 19.32 6.01 1.04
C MET A 215 20.15 5.98 2.35
N PRO A 216 19.71 6.67 3.41
CA PRO A 216 20.37 6.60 4.71
C PRO A 216 20.22 5.20 5.30
N ASP A 217 21.24 4.76 6.03
CA ASP A 217 21.34 3.49 6.72
C ASP A 217 20.70 2.28 6.00
N PRO A 218 21.24 1.88 4.83
CA PRO A 218 20.67 0.78 4.07
C PRO A 218 20.71 -0.57 4.82
N LYS A 219 21.63 -0.71 5.79
CA LYS A 219 21.73 -1.93 6.62
C LYS A 219 20.58 -2.00 7.61
N TRP A 220 20.26 -0.90 8.27
CA TRP A 220 19.08 -0.81 9.13
C TRP A 220 17.80 -1.18 8.37
N TRP A 221 17.62 -0.64 7.17
CA TRP A 221 16.43 -0.93 6.36
C TRP A 221 16.34 -2.41 5.96
N LEU A 222 17.47 -3.06 5.71
CA LEU A 222 17.55 -4.47 5.30
C LEU A 222 17.39 -5.46 6.44
N GLN A 223 17.61 -5.06 7.69
CA GLN A 223 17.67 -5.99 8.83
C GLN A 223 16.43 -6.90 8.96
N ASP A 224 15.23 -6.37 8.71
CA ASP A 224 13.99 -7.13 8.81
C ASP A 224 13.79 -8.13 7.64
N TRP A 225 14.51 -7.92 6.53
CA TRP A 225 14.52 -8.79 5.36
C TRP A 225 15.59 -9.91 5.46
N GLU A 226 16.65 -9.68 6.18
CA GLU A 226 17.82 -10.56 6.26
C GLU A 226 17.61 -11.79 7.14
N LEU A 227 16.63 -11.79 8.05
CA LEU A 227 16.30 -12.94 8.90
C LEU A 227 16.05 -14.24 8.10
N ARG A 228 15.75 -14.18 6.82
CA ARG A 228 15.58 -15.34 5.94
C ARG A 228 16.83 -15.75 5.15
N LEU A 229 17.83 -14.88 5.04
CA LEU A 229 19.08 -15.24 4.36
C LEU A 229 19.92 -16.21 5.19
N HIS A 230 19.77 -16.18 6.53
CA HIS A 230 20.52 -17.02 7.48
C HIS A 230 19.81 -18.33 7.84
N SER A 231 18.54 -18.53 7.46
CA SER A 231 17.76 -19.73 7.80
C SER A 231 17.79 -20.83 6.72
N ARG A 232 18.66 -20.70 5.71
CA ARG A 232 18.83 -21.68 4.63
C ARG A 232 20.25 -22.25 4.50
N GLU A 233 21.07 -22.15 5.58
CA GLU A 233 22.32 -22.90 5.72
C GLU A 233 22.15 -24.15 6.56
#